data_5c5da719ded59545e6efd010dad4824d
#
_entry.id   5c5da719ded59545e6efd010dad4824d
#
_cell.length_a   1.000
_cell.length_b   1.000
_cell.length_c   1.000
_cell.angle_alpha   90.00
_cell.angle_beta   90.00
_cell.angle_gamma   90.00
#
_symmetry.space_group_name_H-M   'P 1'
#
loop_
_entity.id
_entity.type
_entity.pdbx_description
1 polymer ?
#
loop_
_entity_poly.entity_id
_entity_poly.type
_entity_poly.pdbx_seq_one_letter_code
_entity_poly.pdbx_strand_id
1 'polypeptide(L)'
;MTADPLTIARDLLRFPSVTPADGGALAYLHSVLAKAGFSVQRMTFTEPGTAPIENLYARIGTEQPNLVFAGHTDVVPPGDEKMWRHPPFAGEVADGKLFGRGAVDMKGGIACFVAAALDYLAANDGKPKHG
;
A
#
# COMPACT_ATOMS: atom_id res chain seq x y z
N MET A 1 18.80 7.31 -1.53
CA MET A 1 18.54 5.84 -1.53
C MET A 1 17.27 5.63 -2.32
N THR A 2 17.30 4.76 -3.30
CA THR A 2 16.11 4.37 -4.06
C THR A 2 15.15 3.59 -3.16
N ALA A 3 13.86 3.87 -3.27
CA ALA A 3 12.84 3.13 -2.53
C ALA A 3 12.72 1.72 -3.13
N ASP A 4 12.81 0.69 -2.29
CA ASP A 4 12.71 -0.70 -2.75
C ASP A 4 11.26 -1.17 -2.74
N PRO A 5 10.63 -1.37 -3.90
CA PRO A 5 9.25 -1.84 -3.98
C PRO A 5 9.06 -3.23 -3.36
N LEU A 6 10.10 -4.08 -3.36
CA LEU A 6 10.01 -5.40 -2.72
C LEU A 6 9.87 -5.27 -1.19
N THR A 7 10.61 -4.37 -0.57
CA THR A 7 10.49 -4.10 0.87
C THR A 7 9.09 -3.60 1.22
N ILE A 8 8.58 -2.62 0.46
CA ILE A 8 7.23 -2.07 0.68
C ILE A 8 6.16 -3.16 0.50
N ALA A 9 6.28 -3.98 -0.54
CA ALA A 9 5.35 -5.07 -0.80
C ALA A 9 5.34 -6.11 0.32
N ARG A 10 6.53 -6.52 0.79
CA ARG A 10 6.67 -7.48 1.91
C ARG A 10 6.04 -6.94 3.19
N ASP A 11 6.27 -5.67 3.49
CA ASP A 11 5.68 -5.04 4.68
C ASP A 11 4.16 -4.98 4.57
N LEU A 12 3.62 -4.58 3.41
CA LEU A 12 2.18 -4.57 3.16
C LEU A 12 1.56 -5.97 3.28
N LEU A 13 2.24 -7.01 2.81
CA LEU A 13 1.74 -8.39 2.90
C LEU A 13 1.62 -8.90 4.34
N ARG A 14 2.44 -8.40 5.25
CA ARG A 14 2.41 -8.77 6.67
C ARG A 14 1.22 -8.22 7.44
N PHE A 15 0.50 -7.26 6.86
CA PHE A 15 -0.76 -6.79 7.43
C PHE A 15 -1.92 -7.66 6.93
N PRO A 16 -2.60 -8.43 7.81
CA PRO A 16 -3.70 -9.30 7.42
C PRO A 16 -4.99 -8.48 7.22
N SER A 17 -4.97 -7.62 6.21
CA SER A 17 -6.07 -6.71 5.87
C SER A 17 -7.19 -7.42 5.12
N VAL A 18 -7.72 -8.49 5.72
CA VAL A 18 -8.86 -9.23 5.16
C VAL A 18 -10.11 -8.38 5.29
N THR A 19 -10.76 -8.10 4.14
CA THR A 19 -11.93 -7.21 4.09
C THR A 19 -12.99 -7.62 5.13
N PRO A 20 -13.58 -6.69 5.88
CA PRO A 20 -13.48 -5.22 5.79
C PRO A 20 -12.36 -4.59 6.65
N ALA A 21 -11.52 -5.41 7.28
CA ALA A 21 -10.48 -4.93 8.19
C ALA A 21 -9.29 -4.30 7.43
N ASP A 22 -8.79 -3.17 7.93
CA ASP A 22 -7.56 -2.54 7.45
C ASP A 22 -6.29 -3.32 7.86
N GLY A 23 -6.31 -3.96 9.02
CA GLY A 23 -5.19 -4.75 9.55
C GLY A 23 -3.91 -3.96 9.81
N GLY A 24 -3.93 -2.63 9.70
CA GLY A 24 -2.76 -1.76 9.89
C GLY A 24 -2.06 -1.32 8.60
N ALA A 25 -2.51 -1.79 7.45
CA ALA A 25 -1.90 -1.48 6.16
C ALA A 25 -1.93 0.02 5.83
N LEU A 26 -3.05 0.71 6.12
CA LEU A 26 -3.17 2.15 5.90
C LEU A 26 -2.33 2.97 6.89
N ALA A 27 -2.13 2.50 8.11
CA ALA A 27 -1.24 3.17 9.06
C ALA A 27 0.23 3.11 8.60
N TYR A 28 0.64 1.97 8.04
CA TYR A 28 1.95 1.82 7.42
C TYR A 28 2.13 2.77 6.24
N LEU A 29 1.20 2.79 5.28
CA LEU A 29 1.25 3.70 4.11
C LEU A 29 1.22 5.16 4.53
N HIS A 30 0.41 5.53 5.52
CA HIS A 30 0.42 6.88 6.11
C HIS A 30 1.83 7.26 6.56
N SER A 31 2.48 6.39 7.33
CA SER A 31 3.83 6.66 7.84
C SER A 31 4.86 6.82 6.72
N VAL A 32 4.81 5.96 5.70
CA VAL A 32 5.73 6.01 4.57
C VAL A 32 5.56 7.30 3.77
N LEU A 33 4.32 7.66 3.42
CA LEU A 33 4.00 8.82 2.59
C LEU A 33 4.20 10.14 3.35
N ALA A 34 3.82 10.21 4.62
CA ALA A 34 4.02 11.42 5.44
C ALA A 34 5.51 11.74 5.62
N LYS A 35 6.37 10.71 5.82
CA LYS A 35 7.83 10.90 5.86
C LYS A 35 8.41 11.45 4.56
N ALA A 36 7.77 11.17 3.44
CA ALA A 36 8.18 11.68 2.12
C ALA A 36 7.61 13.07 1.80
N GLY A 37 6.86 13.67 2.73
CA GLY A 37 6.31 15.03 2.58
C GLY A 37 4.91 15.10 1.99
N PHE A 38 4.21 13.96 1.83
CA PHE A 38 2.81 13.99 1.44
C PHE A 38 1.93 14.51 2.58
N SER A 39 0.91 15.29 2.23
CA SER A 39 -0.25 15.52 3.10
C SER A 39 -1.11 14.26 3.05
N VAL A 40 -1.27 13.60 4.19
CA VAL A 40 -1.97 12.31 4.28
C VAL A 40 -3.19 12.46 5.17
N GLN A 41 -4.32 11.98 4.69
CA GLN A 41 -5.59 11.95 5.42
C GLN A 41 -6.10 10.50 5.47
N ARG A 42 -6.58 10.08 6.63
CA ARG A 42 -7.33 8.83 6.80
C ARG A 42 -8.79 9.16 7.01
N MET A 43 -9.67 8.41 6.37
CA MET A 43 -11.11 8.63 6.38
C MET A 43 -11.82 7.32 6.63
N THR A 44 -12.77 7.33 7.57
CA THR A 44 -13.63 6.18 7.83
C THR A 44 -15.00 6.44 7.19
N PHE A 45 -15.42 5.55 6.33
CA PHE A 45 -16.77 5.57 5.74
C PHE A 45 -17.65 4.54 6.42
N THR A 46 -18.87 4.95 6.74
CA THR A 46 -19.85 4.12 7.44
C THR A 46 -21.18 4.16 6.72
N GLU A 47 -21.83 3.01 6.62
CA GLU A 47 -23.18 2.86 6.10
C GLU A 47 -23.98 1.94 7.04
N PRO A 48 -25.25 2.26 7.38
CA PRO A 48 -26.06 1.40 8.24
C PRO A 48 -26.11 -0.04 7.74
N GLY A 49 -25.81 -1.00 8.63
CA GLY A 49 -25.82 -2.44 8.31
C GLY A 49 -24.54 -2.98 7.69
N THR A 50 -23.52 -2.13 7.51
CA THR A 50 -22.19 -2.57 7.03
C THR A 50 -21.09 -2.25 8.05
N ALA A 51 -19.94 -2.94 7.93
CA ALA A 51 -18.77 -2.61 8.71
C ALA A 51 -18.16 -1.29 8.20
N PRO A 52 -17.55 -0.48 9.09
CA PRO A 52 -16.79 0.70 8.68
C PRO A 52 -15.64 0.35 7.75
N ILE A 53 -15.39 1.19 6.74
CA ILE A 53 -14.28 1.02 5.80
C ILE A 53 -13.32 2.20 5.95
N GLU A 54 -12.05 1.87 6.24
CA GLU A 54 -10.97 2.83 6.30
C GLU A 54 -10.40 3.10 4.90
N ASN A 55 -10.16 4.39 4.62
CA ASN A 55 -9.52 4.83 3.39
C ASN A 55 -8.35 5.77 3.71
N LEU A 56 -7.43 5.91 2.76
CA LEU A 56 -6.32 6.83 2.83
C LEU A 56 -6.27 7.65 1.55
N TYR A 57 -6.14 8.95 1.71
CA TYR A 57 -5.83 9.90 0.64
C TYR A 57 -4.51 10.58 0.97
N ALA A 58 -3.61 10.62 0.00
CA ALA A 58 -2.33 11.31 0.14
C ALA A 58 -2.06 12.17 -1.10
N ARG A 59 -1.58 13.38 -0.88
CA ARG A 59 -1.26 14.32 -1.95
C ARG A 59 0.05 15.03 -1.67
N ILE A 60 0.83 15.26 -2.72
CA ILE A 60 1.98 16.14 -2.73
C ILE A 60 1.93 17.01 -3.98
N GLY A 61 2.31 18.30 -3.85
CA GLY A 61 2.17 19.27 -4.93
C GLY A 61 0.73 19.76 -5.12
N THR A 62 0.60 20.88 -5.82
CA THR A 62 -0.69 21.56 -6.07
C THR A 62 -0.91 21.91 -7.54
N GLU A 63 0.18 21.87 -8.33
CA GLU A 63 0.15 22.23 -9.74
C GLU A 63 -0.57 21.19 -10.60
N GLN A 64 -1.19 21.67 -11.67
CA GLN A 64 -1.84 20.83 -12.67
C GLN A 64 -0.87 20.46 -13.81
N PRO A 65 -1.07 19.30 -14.48
CA PRO A 65 -2.05 18.26 -14.19
C PRO A 65 -1.69 17.40 -12.99
N ASN A 66 -2.68 16.76 -12.37
CA ASN A 66 -2.44 15.77 -11.31
C ASN A 66 -2.27 14.37 -11.90
N LEU A 67 -1.30 13.61 -11.38
CA LEU A 67 -1.23 12.17 -11.57
C LEU A 67 -1.79 11.48 -10.31
N VAL A 68 -2.79 10.63 -10.51
CA VAL A 68 -3.44 9.92 -9.41
C VAL A 68 -3.22 8.41 -9.55
N PHE A 69 -2.69 7.80 -8.50
CA PHE A 69 -2.69 6.35 -8.34
C PHE A 69 -3.85 5.93 -7.44
N ALA A 70 -4.58 4.91 -7.84
CA ALA A 70 -5.65 4.34 -7.05
C ALA A 70 -5.39 2.85 -6.80
N GLY A 71 -5.69 2.38 -5.60
CA GLY A 71 -5.51 0.98 -5.23
C GLY A 71 -6.27 0.64 -3.96
N HIS A 72 -6.41 -0.66 -3.68
CA HIS A 72 -6.98 -1.18 -2.45
C HIS A 72 -5.96 -2.01 -1.66
N THR A 73 -5.97 -1.86 -0.34
CA THR A 73 -5.08 -2.61 0.57
C THR A 73 -5.73 -3.84 1.15
N ASP A 74 -7.06 -3.90 1.12
CA ASP A 74 -7.81 -5.07 1.58
C ASP A 74 -7.63 -6.25 0.64
N VAL A 75 -7.78 -7.43 1.20
CA VAL A 75 -7.63 -8.69 0.48
C VAL A 75 -8.78 -9.64 0.80
N VAL A 76 -9.09 -10.53 -0.11
CA VAL A 76 -10.04 -11.62 0.16
C VAL A 76 -9.44 -12.61 1.17
N PRO A 77 -10.28 -13.35 1.91
CA PRO A 77 -9.81 -14.38 2.84
C PRO A 77 -8.83 -15.36 2.17
N PRO A 78 -7.77 -15.80 2.88
CA PRO A 78 -6.79 -16.72 2.31
C PRO A 78 -7.31 -18.15 2.09
N GLY A 79 -8.45 -18.49 2.68
CA GLY A 79 -8.95 -19.86 2.73
C GLY A 79 -8.25 -20.69 3.79
N ASP A 80 -8.09 -22.00 3.54
CA ASP A 80 -7.35 -22.86 4.47
C ASP A 80 -5.84 -22.58 4.35
N GLU A 81 -5.29 -21.98 5.39
CA GLU A 81 -3.86 -21.59 5.40
C GLU A 81 -2.92 -22.79 5.37
N LYS A 82 -3.39 -23.97 5.74
CA LYS A 82 -2.59 -25.22 5.65
C LYS A 82 -2.30 -25.65 4.20
N MET A 83 -3.08 -25.14 3.26
CA MET A 83 -2.89 -25.39 1.83
C MET A 83 -1.85 -24.45 1.19
N TRP A 84 -1.40 -23.44 1.91
CA TRP A 84 -0.38 -22.51 1.42
C TRP A 84 1.02 -23.10 1.63
N ARG A 85 1.80 -23.17 0.55
CA ARG A 85 3.23 -23.53 0.64
C ARG A 85 4.04 -22.48 1.41
N HIS A 86 3.68 -21.22 1.28
CA HIS A 86 4.23 -20.08 2.00
C HIS A 86 3.09 -19.40 2.75
N PRO A 87 3.19 -19.12 4.06
CA PRO A 87 2.10 -18.54 4.81
C PRO A 87 1.58 -17.24 4.17
N PRO A 88 0.25 -17.04 4.07
CA PRO A 88 -0.36 -15.99 3.24
C PRO A 88 0.04 -14.57 3.63
N PHE A 89 0.41 -14.34 4.89
CA PHE A 89 0.78 -13.02 5.41
C PHE A 89 2.24 -12.93 5.88
N ALA A 90 3.11 -13.87 5.46
CA ALA A 90 4.53 -13.83 5.83
C ALA A 90 5.37 -12.89 4.95
N GLY A 91 4.93 -12.63 3.71
CA GLY A 91 5.71 -11.85 2.75
C GLY A 91 7.04 -12.53 2.40
N GLU A 92 7.01 -13.86 2.24
CA GLU A 92 8.20 -14.64 1.92
C GLU A 92 8.67 -14.42 0.48
N VAL A 93 9.99 -14.39 0.31
CA VAL A 93 10.62 -14.37 -1.02
C VAL A 93 11.36 -15.67 -1.20
N ALA A 94 11.04 -16.40 -2.25
CA ALA A 94 11.73 -17.62 -2.64
C ALA A 94 11.81 -17.72 -4.16
N ASP A 95 12.92 -18.18 -4.69
CA ASP A 95 13.15 -18.38 -6.12
C ASP A 95 12.84 -17.12 -6.96
N GLY A 96 13.19 -15.93 -6.45
CA GLY A 96 12.94 -14.64 -7.11
C GLY A 96 11.47 -14.21 -7.16
N LYS A 97 10.59 -14.83 -6.37
CA LYS A 97 9.16 -14.53 -6.31
C LYS A 97 8.74 -14.15 -4.91
N LEU A 98 7.85 -13.17 -4.81
CA LEU A 98 7.18 -12.77 -3.57
C LEU A 98 5.87 -13.54 -3.42
N PHE A 99 5.71 -14.22 -2.29
CA PHE A 99 4.53 -15.02 -1.97
C PHE A 99 3.69 -14.35 -0.89
N GLY A 100 2.36 -14.37 -1.08
CA GLY A 100 1.41 -13.90 -0.08
C GLY A 100 0.04 -13.55 -0.65
N ARG A 101 -0.99 -13.52 0.21
CA ARG A 101 -2.33 -13.07 -0.15
C ARG A 101 -2.30 -11.57 -0.45
N GLY A 102 -2.73 -11.20 -1.65
CA GLY A 102 -2.70 -9.81 -2.12
C GLY A 102 -1.38 -9.39 -2.77
N ALA A 103 -0.40 -10.29 -2.98
CA ALA A 103 0.84 -9.94 -3.66
C ALA A 103 0.61 -9.43 -5.08
N VAL A 104 -0.30 -10.06 -5.83
CA VAL A 104 -0.69 -9.66 -7.19
C VAL A 104 -1.83 -8.66 -7.16
N ASP A 105 -2.84 -8.87 -6.33
CA ASP A 105 -4.06 -8.07 -6.25
C ASP A 105 -4.28 -7.57 -4.81
N MET A 106 -3.85 -6.29 -4.47
CA MET A 106 -2.98 -5.52 -5.37
C MET A 106 -1.85 -4.82 -4.61
N LYS A 107 -1.41 -5.38 -3.46
CA LYS A 107 -0.37 -4.80 -2.61
C LYS A 107 0.98 -4.63 -3.33
N GLY A 108 1.30 -5.55 -4.26
CA GLY A 108 2.48 -5.41 -5.13
C GLY A 108 2.40 -4.20 -6.05
N GLY A 109 1.24 -3.97 -6.66
CA GLY A 109 0.99 -2.76 -7.46
C GLY A 109 1.12 -1.48 -6.65
N ILE A 110 0.54 -1.46 -5.44
CA ILE A 110 0.68 -0.32 -4.50
C ILE A 110 2.15 -0.08 -4.19
N ALA A 111 2.91 -1.11 -3.86
CA ALA A 111 4.33 -0.99 -3.56
C ALA A 111 5.13 -0.41 -4.73
N CYS A 112 4.81 -0.80 -5.97
CA CYS A 112 5.48 -0.28 -7.16
C CYS A 112 5.21 1.21 -7.36
N PHE A 113 3.95 1.66 -7.29
CA PHE A 113 3.68 3.08 -7.52
C PHE A 113 4.15 3.96 -6.33
N VAL A 114 4.09 3.46 -5.10
CA VAL A 114 4.65 4.17 -3.94
C VAL A 114 6.17 4.31 -4.11
N ALA A 115 6.89 3.24 -4.40
CA ALA A 115 8.33 3.29 -4.63
C ALA A 115 8.68 4.26 -5.76
N ALA A 116 7.97 4.23 -6.88
CA ALA A 116 8.19 5.15 -8.00
C ALA A 116 7.96 6.62 -7.61
N ALA A 117 6.93 6.90 -6.81
CA ALA A 117 6.68 8.26 -6.31
C ALA A 117 7.80 8.73 -5.37
N LEU A 118 8.27 7.87 -4.46
CA LEU A 118 9.38 8.19 -3.56
C LEU A 118 10.69 8.44 -4.31
N ASP A 119 11.01 7.61 -5.30
CA ASP A 119 12.21 7.78 -6.13
C ASP A 119 12.14 9.06 -6.97
N TYR A 120 10.96 9.36 -7.53
CA TYR A 120 10.76 10.61 -8.25
C TYR A 120 10.99 11.82 -7.35
N LEU A 121 10.46 11.83 -6.13
CA LEU A 121 10.68 12.92 -5.18
C LEU A 121 12.16 13.03 -4.78
N ALA A 122 12.82 11.92 -4.52
CA ALA A 122 14.24 11.92 -4.19
C ALA A 122 15.12 12.51 -5.32
N ALA A 123 14.74 12.25 -6.58
CA ALA A 123 15.43 12.78 -7.74
C ALA A 123 15.10 14.27 -8.03
N ASN A 124 14.07 14.84 -7.39
CA ASN A 124 13.59 16.21 -7.61
C ASN A 124 13.57 17.05 -6.31
N ASP A 125 14.52 16.82 -5.41
CA ASP A 125 14.66 17.56 -4.13
C ASP A 125 13.37 17.60 -3.29
N GLY A 126 12.61 16.51 -3.31
CA GLY A 126 11.35 16.37 -2.58
C GLY A 126 10.18 17.18 -3.13
N LYS A 127 10.31 17.75 -4.31
CA LYS A 127 9.29 18.60 -4.94
C LYS A 127 8.79 17.99 -6.24
N PRO A 128 7.51 17.66 -6.34
CA PRO A 128 6.94 17.25 -7.62
C PRO A 128 6.80 18.45 -8.54
N LYS A 129 6.96 18.23 -9.83
CA LYS A 129 6.70 19.24 -10.86
C LYS A 129 5.20 19.56 -10.99
N HIS A 130 4.38 18.57 -10.71
CA HIS A 130 2.92 18.62 -10.77
C HIS A 130 2.31 17.94 -9.53
N GLY A 131 1.01 18.15 -9.29
CA GLY A 131 0.30 17.54 -8.17
C GLY A 131 -0.10 16.10 -8.40
#